data_f02c5120f637bf2911f1606ec80efb0e
#
_entry.id   f02c5120f637bf2911f1606ec80efb0e
#
_cell.length_a   1.000
_cell.length_b   1.000
_cell.length_c   1.000
_cell.angle_alpha   90.00
_cell.angle_beta   90.00
_cell.angle_gamma   90.00
#
_symmetry.space_group_name_H-M   'P 1'
#
loop_
_entity.id
_entity.type
_entity.pdbx_description
1 polymer ?
#
loop_
_entity_poly.entity_id
_entity_poly.type
_entity_poly.pdbx_seq_one_letter_code
_entity_poly.pdbx_strand_id
1 'polypeptide(L)'
;QVNAAVSETDIGKIQERGVAEFRVDAYPGRRFEGIVTQVRFAETIVDNVVTYTALISVDNTDLALRPGMTATISFEVARVDGALLVPNAAMRFNPTAAAESADWFRPGRARKMEPRVFKLVELHLTPVTIEPGLTDGSMTEVRSGELKEGDPIVLEQSGGARIGAVPRTPRFAG
;
A
#
# COMPACT_ATOMS: atom_id res chain seq x y z
N GLN A 1 10.72 -23.53 11.29
CA GLN A 1 11.12 -22.12 11.30
C GLN A 1 11.63 -21.71 9.93
N VAL A 2 11.32 -20.48 9.52
CA VAL A 2 11.85 -19.83 8.32
C VAL A 2 12.73 -18.67 8.75
N ASN A 3 13.90 -18.55 8.13
CA ASN A 3 14.85 -17.46 8.34
C ASN A 3 14.68 -16.47 7.19
N ALA A 4 14.23 -15.27 7.47
CA ALA A 4 14.08 -14.20 6.51
C ALA A 4 15.27 -13.24 6.58
N ALA A 5 15.96 -13.03 5.47
CA ALA A 5 16.95 -11.98 5.34
C ALA A 5 16.21 -10.67 5.00
N VAL A 6 16.34 -9.68 5.85
CA VAL A 6 15.65 -8.38 5.75
C VAL A 6 16.67 -7.27 5.66
N SER A 7 16.44 -6.31 4.76
CA SER A 7 17.33 -5.16 4.60
C SER A 7 17.28 -4.23 5.83
N GLU A 8 18.36 -3.47 6.04
CA GLU A 8 18.41 -2.45 7.09
C GLU A 8 17.27 -1.41 6.95
N THR A 9 16.87 -1.08 5.74
CA THR A 9 15.81 -0.10 5.46
C THR A 9 14.42 -0.57 5.88
N ASP A 10 14.21 -1.88 5.98
CA ASP A 10 12.90 -2.48 6.23
C ASP A 10 12.77 -3.13 7.61
N ILE A 11 13.91 -3.49 8.24
CA ILE A 11 13.88 -4.17 9.54
C ILE A 11 13.15 -3.37 10.62
N GLY A 12 13.23 -2.04 10.57
CA GLY A 12 12.56 -1.16 11.54
C GLY A 12 11.02 -1.16 11.44
N LYS A 13 10.48 -1.70 10.34
CA LYS A 13 9.02 -1.82 10.13
C LYS A 13 8.49 -3.17 10.64
N ILE A 14 9.37 -4.17 10.82
CA ILE A 14 8.98 -5.51 11.21
C ILE A 14 8.88 -5.58 12.73
N GLN A 15 7.74 -6.06 13.20
CA GLN A 15 7.48 -6.23 14.62
C GLN A 15 7.43 -7.71 14.99
N GLU A 16 7.89 -8.03 16.20
CA GLU A 16 7.67 -9.35 16.78
C GLU A 16 6.16 -9.59 16.94
N ARG A 17 5.73 -10.81 16.69
CA ARG A 17 4.34 -11.25 16.58
C ARG A 17 3.60 -10.74 15.35
N GLY A 18 4.28 -10.01 14.44
CA GLY A 18 3.73 -9.64 13.14
C GLY A 18 3.47 -10.87 12.27
N VAL A 19 2.50 -10.76 11.39
CA VAL A 19 2.15 -11.81 10.42
C VAL A 19 3.09 -11.70 9.23
N ALA A 20 3.57 -12.86 8.77
CA ALA A 20 4.35 -12.97 7.55
C ALA A 20 3.69 -14.00 6.63
N GLU A 21 3.38 -13.59 5.41
CA GLU A 21 2.96 -14.48 4.33
C GLU A 21 4.18 -14.83 3.46
N PHE A 22 4.31 -16.08 3.06
CA PHE A 22 5.40 -16.46 2.16
C PHE A 22 4.99 -17.52 1.16
N ARG A 23 5.71 -17.55 0.06
CA ARG A 23 5.59 -18.55 -1.00
C ARG A 23 6.92 -19.20 -1.21
N VAL A 24 6.91 -20.50 -1.46
CA VAL A 24 8.10 -21.26 -1.81
C VAL A 24 8.06 -21.64 -3.28
N ASP A 25 9.20 -21.64 -3.93
CA ASP A 25 9.31 -21.94 -5.36
C ASP A 25 8.84 -23.35 -5.70
N ALA A 26 8.94 -24.27 -4.74
CA ALA A 26 8.45 -25.64 -4.90
C ALA A 26 6.90 -25.73 -4.99
N TYR A 27 6.17 -24.74 -4.48
CA TYR A 27 4.70 -24.70 -4.47
C TYR A 27 4.18 -23.30 -4.84
N PRO A 28 4.30 -22.86 -6.10
CA PRO A 28 4.03 -21.48 -6.52
C PRO A 28 2.56 -21.05 -6.33
N GLY A 29 1.64 -22.02 -6.28
CA GLY A 29 0.20 -21.76 -6.06
C GLY A 29 -0.22 -21.75 -4.60
N ARG A 30 0.69 -22.04 -3.66
CA ARG A 30 0.38 -22.15 -2.24
C ARG A 30 1.00 -21.01 -1.44
N ARG A 31 0.19 -20.40 -0.60
CA ARG A 31 0.62 -19.41 0.38
C ARG A 31 0.74 -20.06 1.74
N PHE A 32 1.78 -19.71 2.44
CA PHE A 32 2.02 -20.13 3.81
C PHE A 32 2.01 -18.89 4.69
N GLU A 33 1.46 -19.03 5.88
CA GLU A 33 1.45 -17.98 6.88
C GLU A 33 2.31 -18.39 8.07
N GLY A 34 2.98 -17.41 8.67
CA GLY A 34 3.77 -17.60 9.86
C GLY A 34 3.77 -16.34 10.72
N ILE A 35 4.30 -16.46 11.90
CA ILE A 35 4.40 -15.39 12.89
C ILE A 35 5.87 -15.10 13.15
N VAL A 36 6.25 -13.82 13.10
CA VAL A 36 7.59 -13.38 13.48
C VAL A 36 7.79 -13.63 14.97
N THR A 37 8.70 -14.52 15.30
CA THR A 37 8.98 -14.88 16.70
C THR A 37 10.11 -14.06 17.29
N GLN A 38 11.06 -13.65 16.45
CA GLN A 38 12.23 -12.90 16.90
C GLN A 38 12.85 -12.15 15.72
N VAL A 39 13.33 -10.95 15.96
CA VAL A 39 14.22 -10.21 15.07
C VAL A 39 15.62 -10.24 15.67
N ARG A 40 16.57 -10.83 14.95
CA ARG A 40 17.97 -10.86 15.37
C ARG A 40 18.67 -9.59 14.92
N PHE A 41 19.27 -8.89 15.86
CA PHE A 41 20.01 -7.66 15.61
C PHE A 41 21.48 -7.91 15.21
N ALA A 42 21.87 -9.18 15.05
CA ALA A 42 23.17 -9.53 14.48
C ALA A 42 23.11 -9.30 12.96
N GLU A 43 23.87 -8.34 12.50
CA GLU A 43 24.01 -8.01 11.09
C GLU A 43 24.76 -9.13 10.34
N THR A 44 24.35 -9.38 9.12
CA THR A 44 25.07 -10.23 8.18
C THR A 44 25.29 -9.41 6.92
N ILE A 45 26.54 -9.31 6.48
CA ILE A 45 26.86 -8.61 5.24
C ILE A 45 26.91 -9.63 4.10
N VAL A 46 25.98 -9.53 3.15
CA VAL A 46 25.93 -10.33 1.94
C VAL A 46 26.01 -9.38 0.74
N ASP A 47 26.99 -9.60 -0.14
CA ASP A 47 27.19 -8.78 -1.33
C ASP A 47 27.24 -7.27 -1.05
N ASN A 48 27.90 -6.89 0.04
CA ASN A 48 28.01 -5.51 0.52
C ASN A 48 26.67 -4.86 0.98
N VAL A 49 25.63 -5.67 1.22
CA VAL A 49 24.34 -5.24 1.76
C VAL A 49 24.21 -5.73 3.19
N VAL A 50 23.88 -4.80 4.09
CA VAL A 50 23.59 -5.14 5.49
C VAL A 50 22.19 -5.74 5.57
N THR A 51 22.11 -6.96 6.10
CA THR A 51 20.86 -7.68 6.30
C THR A 51 20.75 -8.15 7.75
N TYR A 52 19.52 -8.20 8.23
CA TYR A 52 19.15 -8.75 9.53
C TYR A 52 18.31 -10.01 9.35
N THR A 53 18.29 -10.88 10.35
CA THR A 53 17.53 -12.12 10.26
C THR A 53 16.27 -12.02 11.10
N ALA A 54 15.11 -12.13 10.47
CA ALA A 54 13.84 -12.35 11.15
C ALA A 54 13.50 -13.84 11.17
N LEU A 55 13.19 -14.37 12.36
CA LEU A 55 12.75 -15.74 12.56
C LEU A 55 11.23 -15.82 12.51
N ILE A 56 10.71 -16.68 11.65
CA ILE A 56 9.29 -16.89 11.46
C ILE A 56 8.95 -18.31 11.87
N SER A 57 8.00 -18.44 12.81
CA SER A 57 7.40 -19.73 13.14
C SER A 57 6.28 -20.02 12.17
N VAL A 58 6.26 -21.22 11.62
CA VAL A 58 5.26 -21.68 10.66
C VAL A 58 4.76 -23.05 11.09
N ASP A 59 3.45 -23.27 10.90
CA ASP A 59 2.89 -24.61 11.01
C ASP A 59 3.20 -25.42 9.73
N ASN A 60 3.82 -26.57 9.89
CA ASN A 60 4.22 -27.49 8.82
C ASN A 60 3.77 -28.92 9.14
N THR A 61 2.51 -29.07 9.53
CA THR A 61 1.92 -30.36 9.91
C THR A 61 1.89 -31.36 8.76
N ASP A 62 1.77 -30.86 7.53
CA ASP A 62 1.78 -31.63 6.28
C ASP A 62 3.19 -31.93 5.74
N LEU A 63 4.24 -31.46 6.43
CA LEU A 63 5.65 -31.64 6.05
C LEU A 63 5.98 -31.17 4.61
N ALA A 64 5.21 -30.25 4.07
CA ALA A 64 5.42 -29.69 2.75
C ALA A 64 6.69 -28.83 2.69
N LEU A 65 6.98 -28.09 3.75
CA LEU A 65 8.19 -27.26 3.84
C LEU A 65 9.39 -28.12 4.28
N ARG A 66 10.45 -28.05 3.49
CA ARG A 66 11.70 -28.77 3.75
C ARG A 66 12.87 -27.83 3.93
N PRO A 67 13.90 -28.21 4.72
CA PRO A 67 15.13 -27.44 4.82
C PRO A 67 15.77 -27.24 3.45
N GLY A 68 16.31 -26.04 3.20
CA GLY A 68 16.95 -25.67 1.94
C GLY A 68 16.00 -25.13 0.87
N MET A 69 14.70 -25.02 1.12
CA MET A 69 13.79 -24.34 0.21
C MET A 69 13.98 -22.82 0.30
N THR A 70 13.95 -22.17 -0.88
CA THR A 70 13.93 -20.72 -0.99
C THR A 70 12.49 -20.23 -0.92
N ALA A 71 12.25 -19.14 -0.21
CA ALA A 71 10.94 -18.53 -0.04
C ALA A 71 10.99 -17.03 -0.29
N THR A 72 9.96 -16.52 -0.94
CA THR A 72 9.69 -15.07 -1.01
C THR A 72 8.71 -14.72 0.09
N ILE A 73 9.09 -13.76 0.96
CA ILE A 73 8.36 -13.43 2.18
C ILE A 73 7.84 -12.01 2.07
N SER A 74 6.58 -11.81 2.43
CA SER A 74 5.91 -10.52 2.60
C SER A 74 5.52 -10.34 4.05
N PHE A 75 5.95 -9.25 4.68
CA PHE A 75 5.58 -8.92 6.05
C PHE A 75 4.39 -7.97 6.05
N GLU A 76 3.37 -8.25 6.86
CA GLU A 76 2.29 -7.30 7.14
C GLU A 76 2.81 -6.26 8.14
N VAL A 77 3.14 -5.06 7.61
CA VAL A 77 3.72 -3.98 8.45
C VAL A 77 2.66 -3.08 9.06
N ALA A 78 1.49 -2.99 8.42
CA ALA A 78 0.34 -2.26 8.94
C ALA A 78 -0.94 -2.76 8.30
N ARG A 79 -2.04 -2.71 9.07
CA ARG A 79 -3.37 -3.13 8.61
C ARG A 79 -4.42 -2.16 9.08
N VAL A 80 -5.32 -1.78 8.18
CA VAL A 80 -6.53 -1.03 8.49
C VAL A 80 -7.72 -1.76 7.88
N ASP A 81 -8.70 -2.09 8.69
CA ASP A 81 -9.92 -2.74 8.25
C ASP A 81 -11.02 -1.69 7.99
N GLY A 82 -11.77 -1.84 6.92
CA GLY A 82 -12.89 -0.96 6.58
C GLY A 82 -12.50 0.43 6.11
N ALA A 83 -11.26 0.62 5.66
CA ALA A 83 -10.77 1.90 5.15
C ALA A 83 -11.46 2.30 3.83
N LEU A 84 -11.71 3.59 3.69
CA LEU A 84 -12.06 4.18 2.41
C LEU A 84 -10.78 4.34 1.58
N LEU A 85 -10.78 3.82 0.36
CA LEU A 85 -9.59 3.77 -0.47
C LEU A 85 -9.75 4.64 -1.72
N VAL A 86 -8.66 5.26 -2.13
CA VAL A 86 -8.57 5.94 -3.42
C VAL A 86 -7.39 5.42 -4.22
N PRO A 87 -7.54 5.18 -5.53
CA PRO A 87 -6.41 4.86 -6.39
C PRO A 87 -5.38 5.99 -6.38
N ASN A 88 -4.10 5.63 -6.32
CA ASN A 88 -3.01 6.61 -6.33
C ASN A 88 -3.01 7.46 -7.62
N ALA A 89 -3.58 6.94 -8.72
CA ALA A 89 -3.80 7.69 -9.94
C ALA A 89 -4.68 8.93 -9.72
N ALA A 90 -5.74 8.82 -8.89
CA ALA A 90 -6.61 9.96 -8.57
C ALA A 90 -5.87 11.06 -7.80
N MET A 91 -4.92 10.70 -6.95
CA MET A 91 -4.12 11.68 -6.19
C MET A 91 -3.08 12.39 -7.06
N ARG A 92 -2.66 11.77 -8.16
CA ARG A 92 -1.73 12.36 -9.13
C ARG A 92 -2.44 13.14 -10.22
N PHE A 93 -3.76 12.99 -10.33
CA PHE A 93 -4.54 13.69 -11.33
C PHE A 93 -4.48 15.20 -11.08
N ASN A 94 -4.10 15.94 -12.10
CA ASN A 94 -4.14 17.39 -12.13
C ASN A 94 -4.94 17.81 -13.37
N PRO A 95 -6.10 18.47 -13.23
CA PRO A 95 -6.87 18.90 -14.37
C PRO A 95 -6.05 19.88 -15.23
N THR A 96 -6.06 19.69 -16.54
CA THR A 96 -5.44 20.63 -17.48
C THR A 96 -6.18 21.96 -17.50
N ALA A 97 -5.50 23.02 -17.94
CA ALA A 97 -5.96 24.42 -17.92
C ALA A 97 -7.36 24.70 -18.51
N ALA A 98 -7.92 23.77 -19.30
CA ALA A 98 -9.29 23.89 -19.81
C ALA A 98 -10.37 23.71 -18.73
N ALA A 99 -10.02 23.14 -17.56
CA ALA A 99 -10.89 23.04 -16.39
C ALA A 99 -10.66 24.15 -15.38
N GLU A 100 -9.77 25.09 -15.69
CA GLU A 100 -9.31 26.21 -14.82
C GLU A 100 -10.32 27.35 -14.68
N SER A 101 -11.51 27.24 -15.20
CA SER A 101 -12.57 28.25 -14.95
C SER A 101 -13.16 28.17 -13.52
N ALA A 102 -12.65 27.29 -12.69
CA ALA A 102 -13.05 27.19 -11.30
C ALA A 102 -12.22 28.16 -10.45
N ASP A 103 -12.91 29.00 -9.69
CA ASP A 103 -12.45 30.09 -8.82
C ASP A 103 -11.37 29.70 -7.75
N TRP A 104 -10.99 28.42 -7.69
CA TRP A 104 -9.98 27.86 -6.78
C TRP A 104 -8.55 27.92 -7.33
N PHE A 105 -8.37 28.15 -8.65
CA PHE A 105 -7.04 28.31 -9.27
C PHE A 105 -6.66 29.79 -9.31
N ARG A 106 -6.10 30.30 -8.23
CA ARG A 106 -5.42 31.62 -8.21
C ARG A 106 -3.91 31.42 -8.36
N PRO A 107 -3.30 31.78 -9.50
CA PRO A 107 -1.86 31.76 -9.63
C PRO A 107 -1.26 32.82 -8.70
N GLY A 108 -0.29 32.45 -7.85
CA GLY A 108 0.48 33.43 -7.08
C GLY A 108 0.73 33.15 -5.61
N ARG A 109 0.16 32.08 -5.02
CA ARG A 109 0.59 31.60 -3.70
C ARG A 109 1.03 30.16 -3.83
N ALA A 110 2.30 29.87 -3.52
CA ALA A 110 2.76 28.51 -3.23
C ALA A 110 2.01 28.01 -2.00
N ARG A 111 0.80 27.51 -2.20
CA ARG A 111 0.08 26.73 -1.18
C ARG A 111 0.78 25.41 -1.07
N LYS A 112 1.11 25.01 0.16
CA LYS A 112 1.40 23.63 0.50
C LYS A 112 0.30 22.81 -0.18
N MET A 113 0.65 22.01 -1.19
CA MET A 113 -0.34 21.24 -1.95
C MET A 113 -0.88 20.17 -1.01
N GLU A 114 -2.04 20.46 -0.42
CA GLU A 114 -2.75 19.46 0.35
C GLU A 114 -3.19 18.34 -0.59
N PRO A 115 -3.02 17.08 -0.20
CA PRO A 115 -3.47 15.96 -1.00
C PRO A 115 -4.97 16.09 -1.32
N ARG A 116 -5.32 16.00 -2.60
CA ARG A 116 -6.68 16.16 -3.06
C ARG A 116 -7.00 15.20 -4.19
N VAL A 117 -8.26 14.86 -4.31
CA VAL A 117 -8.82 14.11 -5.43
C VAL A 117 -9.95 14.92 -6.06
N PHE A 118 -10.33 14.59 -7.28
CA PHE A 118 -11.41 15.28 -7.99
C PHE A 118 -12.60 14.34 -8.14
N LYS A 119 -13.74 14.76 -7.61
CA LYS A 119 -15.04 14.13 -7.86
C LYS A 119 -15.64 14.69 -9.15
N LEU A 120 -16.31 13.83 -9.89
CA LEU A 120 -17.17 14.27 -11.00
C LEU A 120 -18.62 14.41 -10.51
N VAL A 121 -19.09 15.65 -10.41
CA VAL A 121 -20.48 15.97 -10.03
C VAL A 121 -21.10 16.75 -11.17
N GLU A 122 -22.16 16.23 -11.79
CA GLU A 122 -22.89 16.90 -12.89
C GLU A 122 -21.96 17.43 -14.01
N LEU A 123 -20.97 16.62 -14.41
CA LEU A 123 -19.92 16.97 -15.40
C LEU A 123 -18.93 18.06 -14.94
N HIS A 124 -18.97 18.47 -13.69
CA HIS A 124 -18.02 19.41 -13.11
C HIS A 124 -17.00 18.69 -12.20
N LEU A 125 -15.74 19.10 -12.31
CA LEU A 125 -14.69 18.62 -11.45
C LEU A 125 -14.72 19.39 -10.13
N THR A 126 -15.04 18.68 -9.05
CA THR A 126 -15.04 19.26 -7.70
C THR A 126 -13.83 18.72 -6.93
N PRO A 127 -12.89 19.60 -6.52
CA PRO A 127 -11.74 19.19 -5.72
C PRO A 127 -12.20 18.84 -4.30
N VAL A 128 -11.73 17.70 -3.80
CA VAL A 128 -11.95 17.27 -2.42
C VAL A 128 -10.59 17.07 -1.76
N THR A 129 -10.31 17.85 -0.72
CA THR A 129 -9.12 17.67 0.11
C THR A 129 -9.26 16.40 0.93
N ILE A 130 -8.22 15.60 0.97
CA ILE A 130 -8.19 14.36 1.73
C ILE A 130 -6.95 14.29 2.62
N GLU A 131 -7.04 13.58 3.70
CA GLU A 131 -5.90 13.20 4.52
C GLU A 131 -5.53 11.74 4.19
N PRO A 132 -4.41 11.50 3.49
CA PRO A 132 -4.00 10.16 3.14
C PRO A 132 -3.47 9.40 4.36
N GLY A 133 -3.78 8.13 4.43
CA GLY A 133 -3.28 7.19 5.41
C GLY A 133 -2.28 6.21 4.81
N LEU A 134 -2.49 4.92 5.10
CA LEU A 134 -1.65 3.84 4.57
C LEU A 134 -1.81 3.69 3.06
N THR A 135 -0.74 3.26 2.41
CA THR A 135 -0.75 2.96 0.96
C THR A 135 -0.06 1.64 0.68
N ASP A 136 -0.61 0.89 -0.28
CA ASP A 136 -0.01 -0.32 -0.84
C ASP A 136 0.74 -0.05 -2.17
N GLY A 137 0.90 1.23 -2.54
CA GLY A 137 1.50 1.63 -3.81
C GLY A 137 0.49 1.78 -4.97
N SER A 138 -0.66 1.14 -4.91
CA SER A 138 -1.75 1.22 -5.90
C SER A 138 -2.93 2.04 -5.37
N MET A 139 -3.28 1.80 -4.13
CA MET A 139 -4.38 2.43 -3.39
C MET A 139 -3.84 3.15 -2.17
N THR A 140 -4.53 4.19 -1.74
CA THR A 140 -4.23 4.93 -0.50
C THR A 140 -5.49 5.05 0.34
N GLU A 141 -5.36 4.81 1.64
CA GLU A 141 -6.39 5.06 2.63
C GLU A 141 -6.73 6.55 2.69
N VAL A 142 -8.00 6.86 2.86
CA VAL A 142 -8.49 8.20 3.19
C VAL A 142 -8.93 8.21 4.64
N ARG A 143 -8.16 8.89 5.49
CA ARG A 143 -8.47 9.03 6.92
C ARG A 143 -9.56 10.07 7.17
N SER A 144 -9.51 11.17 6.42
CA SER A 144 -10.50 12.23 6.50
C SER A 144 -10.71 12.88 5.14
N GLY A 145 -11.90 13.46 4.91
CA GLY A 145 -12.28 14.11 3.66
C GLY A 145 -13.77 13.89 3.35
N GLU A 146 -14.32 14.74 2.49
CA GLU A 146 -15.73 14.65 2.08
C GLU A 146 -15.92 13.62 0.95
N LEU A 147 -15.35 12.41 1.11
CA LEU A 147 -15.52 11.30 0.21
C LEU A 147 -16.39 10.21 0.84
N LYS A 148 -17.21 9.58 0.00
CA LYS A 148 -18.05 8.44 0.38
C LYS A 148 -17.76 7.26 -0.53
N GLU A 149 -18.06 6.07 -0.03
CA GLU A 149 -18.03 4.86 -0.85
C GLU A 149 -18.95 5.00 -2.07
N GLY A 150 -18.42 4.67 -3.26
CA GLY A 150 -19.16 4.78 -4.52
C GLY A 150 -19.06 6.16 -5.20
N ASP A 151 -18.44 7.16 -4.57
CA ASP A 151 -18.25 8.47 -5.21
C ASP A 151 -17.42 8.33 -6.51
N PRO A 152 -17.86 8.95 -7.63
CA PRO A 152 -17.12 8.93 -8.87
C PRO A 152 -15.90 9.85 -8.77
N ILE A 153 -14.69 9.27 -8.82
CA ILE A 153 -13.42 10.01 -8.79
C ILE A 153 -12.73 9.94 -10.14
N VAL A 154 -12.05 11.02 -10.52
CA VAL A 154 -11.33 11.11 -11.78
C VAL A 154 -9.91 10.58 -11.59
N LEU A 155 -9.53 9.62 -12.46
CA LEU A 155 -8.22 8.98 -12.44
C LEU A 155 -7.28 9.57 -13.49
N GLU A 156 -7.82 9.87 -14.66
CA GLU A 156 -7.06 10.32 -15.81
C GLU A 156 -7.95 11.11 -16.78
N GLN A 157 -7.37 12.05 -17.47
CA GLN A 157 -8.03 12.76 -18.57
C GLN A 157 -7.27 12.50 -19.86
N SER A 158 -7.79 11.57 -20.67
CA SER A 158 -7.25 11.24 -21.99
C SER A 158 -8.42 11.17 -22.97
N GLY A 159 -8.72 12.25 -23.68
CA GLY A 159 -9.82 12.31 -24.67
C GLY A 159 -11.24 12.08 -24.14
N GLY A 160 -11.38 11.76 -22.87
CA GLY A 160 -12.56 11.53 -22.04
C GLY A 160 -12.10 11.17 -20.62
N ALA A 161 -12.76 11.70 -19.60
CA ALA A 161 -12.37 11.42 -18.22
C ALA A 161 -12.51 9.92 -17.90
N ARG A 162 -11.41 9.26 -17.50
CA ARG A 162 -11.49 7.95 -16.86
C ARG A 162 -11.95 8.13 -15.42
N ILE A 163 -13.09 7.55 -15.11
CA ILE A 163 -13.75 7.65 -13.82
C ILE A 163 -13.59 6.31 -13.11
N GLY A 164 -13.12 6.33 -11.87
CA GLY A 164 -13.14 5.21 -10.96
C GLY A 164 -14.14 5.46 -9.83
N ALA A 165 -14.73 4.42 -9.29
CA ALA A 165 -15.51 4.51 -8.05
C ALA A 165 -14.58 4.32 -6.84
N VAL A 166 -14.89 4.99 -5.74
CA VAL A 166 -14.18 4.80 -4.46
C VAL A 166 -14.60 3.44 -3.88
N PRO A 167 -13.72 2.44 -3.86
CA PRO A 167 -14.03 1.16 -3.27
C PRO A 167 -13.87 1.18 -1.76
N ARG A 168 -14.57 0.28 -1.10
CA ARG A 168 -14.32 -0.08 0.28
C ARG A 168 -13.85 -1.52 0.32
N THR A 169 -12.65 -1.76 0.76
CA THR A 169 -12.15 -3.13 0.91
C THR A 169 -11.94 -3.45 2.39
N PRO A 170 -12.26 -4.70 2.79
CA PRO A 170 -12.10 -5.12 4.17
C PRO A 170 -10.64 -5.42 4.57
N ARG A 171 -9.67 -5.48 3.64
CA ARG A 171 -8.31 -5.92 3.95
C ARG A 171 -7.25 -5.20 3.14
N PHE A 172 -6.33 -4.58 3.84
CA PHE A 172 -4.99 -4.23 3.36
C PHE A 172 -3.99 -5.24 3.94
N ALA A 173 -3.36 -6.02 3.06
CA ALA A 173 -2.12 -6.69 3.35
C ALA A 173 -1.05 -6.03 2.49
N GLY A 174 -0.11 -5.33 3.11
CA GLY A 174 1.06 -4.73 2.47
C GLY A 174 2.27 -5.63 2.63
#